data_34e83661a814123432fb7aafb5ffa0e8
#
_entry.id   34e83661a814123432fb7aafb5ffa0e8
#
_cell.length_a   1.000
_cell.length_b   1.000
_cell.length_c   1.000
_cell.angle_alpha   90.00
_cell.angle_beta   90.00
_cell.angle_gamma   90.00
#
_symmetry.space_group_name_H-M   'P 1'
#
loop_
_entity.id
_entity.type
_entity.pdbx_description
1 polymer ?
#
loop_
_entity_poly.entity_id
_entity_poly.type
_entity_poly.pdbx_seq_one_letter_code
_entity_poly.pdbx_strand_id
1 'polypeptide(L)'
;SQVLNGSAGDARYEFSDAQGKVRYGLVQTTLGNPSLGWEKTTATNIGFESAWLENRLFVDLDLYSSKTTDQIFVRTIPIMTGFSTQLSSLGEVDNKGVELTIRTVNIQQKNLTWSSSLTYWKNNNKLKHLYREDKNGDGKEDDDIANNFFIGKSLGAIYGYKQIGIVQTGDADYIALTGAAPGAPKYADINNDKKIDSNDRTILGYKKENFS
;
A
#
# COMPACT_ATOMS: atom_id res chain seq x y z
N SER A 1 14.01 10.28 16.38
CA SER A 1 15.31 10.95 16.12
C SER A 1 15.09 12.06 15.13
N GLN A 2 15.62 13.26 15.45
CA GLN A 2 15.63 14.38 14.50
C GLN A 2 16.74 14.11 13.50
N VAL A 3 16.42 14.07 12.22
CA VAL A 3 17.44 14.01 11.16
C VAL A 3 17.77 15.44 10.75
N LEU A 4 18.96 15.86 11.10
CA LEU A 4 19.54 17.12 10.64
C LEU A 4 20.32 16.84 9.36
N ASN A 5 19.82 17.30 8.23
CA ASN A 5 20.53 17.20 6.96
C ASN A 5 21.18 18.55 6.65
N GLY A 6 22.50 18.58 6.57
CA GLY A 6 23.27 19.68 6.03
C GLY A 6 23.45 19.50 4.53
N SER A 7 22.48 19.92 3.73
CA SER A 7 22.63 19.98 2.29
C SER A 7 23.10 21.37 1.88
N ALA A 8 24.14 21.43 1.05
CA ALA A 8 24.77 22.69 0.58
C ALA A 8 23.82 23.58 -0.26
N GLY A 9 22.58 23.15 -0.50
CA GLY A 9 21.58 23.87 -1.29
C GLY A 9 20.55 24.67 -0.51
N ASP A 10 20.14 24.20 0.69
CA ASP A 10 18.87 24.62 1.30
C ASP A 10 19.04 25.56 2.53
N ALA A 11 20.22 25.67 3.10
CA ALA A 11 20.49 26.52 4.26
C ALA A 11 21.71 27.42 4.06
N ARG A 12 21.63 28.29 3.07
CA ARG A 12 22.65 29.32 2.90
C ARG A 12 22.37 30.49 3.84
N TYR A 13 22.90 30.40 5.06
CA TYR A 13 23.19 31.62 5.82
C TYR A 13 24.60 32.03 5.47
N GLU A 14 24.75 33.16 4.76
CA GLU A 14 26.06 33.78 4.52
C GLU A 14 26.55 34.45 5.80
N PHE A 15 26.98 33.66 6.76
CA PHE A 15 27.89 34.12 7.79
C PHE A 15 29.31 33.89 7.30
N SER A 16 29.97 34.92 6.85
CA SER A 16 31.42 34.86 6.64
C SER A 16 32.09 34.85 8.02
N ASP A 17 32.95 33.87 8.29
CA ASP A 17 33.92 34.01 9.39
C ASP A 17 34.91 35.14 9.06
N ALA A 18 35.73 35.54 10.04
CA ALA A 18 36.73 36.60 9.86
C ALA A 18 37.72 36.36 8.71
N GLN A 19 37.68 35.14 8.09
CA GLN A 19 38.48 34.73 6.95
C GLN A 19 37.67 34.64 5.64
N GLY A 20 36.40 35.09 5.62
CA GLY A 20 35.53 35.09 4.44
C GLY A 20 35.04 33.69 4.00
N LYS A 21 35.12 32.67 4.86
CA LYS A 21 34.70 31.32 4.55
C LYS A 21 33.20 31.15 4.81
N VAL A 22 32.45 30.72 3.81
CA VAL A 22 31.01 30.43 3.94
C VAL A 22 30.80 29.26 4.91
N ARG A 23 30.01 29.49 5.93
CA ARG A 23 29.54 28.45 6.87
C ARG A 23 28.13 28.01 6.50
N TYR A 24 27.91 26.73 6.45
CA TYR A 24 26.58 26.16 6.18
C TYR A 24 25.84 25.98 7.50
N GLY A 25 24.58 26.42 7.55
CA GLY A 25 23.68 26.14 8.64
C GLY A 25 23.10 24.74 8.54
N LEU A 26 22.56 24.24 9.66
CA LEU A 26 21.78 23.00 9.69
C LEU A 26 20.29 23.36 9.66
N VAL A 27 19.54 22.75 8.75
CA VAL A 27 18.09 22.86 8.67
C VAL A 27 17.48 21.51 9.03
N GLN A 28 16.48 21.52 9.88
CA GLN A 28 15.69 20.33 10.15
C GLN A 28 14.81 20.05 8.94
N THR A 29 14.99 18.88 8.30
CA THR A 29 14.25 18.46 7.10
C THR A 29 13.09 17.51 7.42
N THR A 30 13.06 16.93 8.62
CA THR A 30 12.04 15.97 9.03
C THR A 30 11.60 16.25 10.45
N LEU A 31 10.29 16.30 10.68
CA LEU A 31 9.74 16.42 12.02
C LEU A 31 9.93 15.09 12.76
N GLY A 32 10.71 15.13 13.86
CA GLY A 32 10.90 13.96 14.72
C GLY A 32 9.62 13.58 15.46
N ASN A 33 9.40 12.28 15.65
CA ASN A 33 8.33 11.75 16.50
C ASN A 33 8.95 11.04 17.70
N PRO A 34 8.87 11.60 18.93
CA PRO A 34 9.40 10.97 20.14
C PRO A 34 8.73 9.65 20.49
N SER A 35 7.48 9.44 20.02
CA SER A 35 6.70 8.23 20.24
C SER A 35 6.96 7.14 19.21
N LEU A 36 7.95 7.33 18.31
CA LEU A 36 8.28 6.34 17.31
C LEU A 36 8.86 5.08 17.97
N GLY A 37 8.14 3.96 17.85
CA GLY A 37 8.52 2.66 18.38
C GLY A 37 9.05 1.71 17.30
N TRP A 38 9.40 0.50 17.73
CA TRP A 38 9.78 -0.59 16.85
C TRP A 38 8.54 -1.36 16.40
N GLU A 39 8.51 -1.73 15.14
CA GLU A 39 7.53 -2.67 14.61
C GLU A 39 7.68 -4.04 15.27
N LYS A 40 6.54 -4.67 15.58
CA LYS A 40 6.49 -6.02 16.14
C LYS A 40 5.61 -6.89 15.25
N THR A 41 6.16 -7.99 14.76
CA THR A 41 5.41 -8.99 14.00
C THR A 41 5.31 -10.27 14.80
N THR A 42 4.08 -10.71 15.04
CA THR A 42 3.77 -12.03 15.57
C THR A 42 3.23 -12.88 14.44
N ALA A 43 3.87 -14.02 14.18
CA ALA A 43 3.47 -14.93 13.11
C ALA A 43 3.23 -16.34 13.65
N THR A 44 2.23 -17.01 13.08
CA THR A 44 1.95 -18.44 13.26
C THR A 44 1.95 -19.07 11.89
N ASN A 45 2.69 -20.16 11.74
CA ASN A 45 2.75 -20.97 10.54
C ASN A 45 2.43 -22.42 10.88
N ILE A 46 1.63 -23.09 10.03
CA ILE A 46 1.34 -24.52 10.09
C ILE A 46 1.68 -25.10 8.72
N GLY A 47 2.76 -25.90 8.68
CA GLY A 47 3.23 -26.58 7.49
C GLY A 47 2.89 -28.07 7.50
N PHE A 48 2.61 -28.61 6.33
CA PHE A 48 2.44 -30.02 6.08
C PHE A 48 3.25 -30.43 4.85
N GLU A 49 4.26 -31.25 5.06
CA GLU A 49 5.07 -31.83 4.00
C GLU A 49 4.84 -33.34 3.95
N SER A 50 4.66 -33.86 2.76
CA SER A 50 4.48 -35.30 2.57
C SER A 50 5.00 -35.76 1.21
N ALA A 51 5.58 -36.96 1.20
CA ALA A 51 6.04 -37.64 0.01
C ALA A 51 5.40 -39.01 -0.12
N TRP A 52 4.85 -39.31 -1.30
CA TRP A 52 4.13 -40.56 -1.59
C TRP A 52 4.65 -41.21 -2.88
N LEU A 53 4.21 -42.43 -3.13
CA LEU A 53 4.53 -43.18 -4.34
C LEU A 53 6.05 -43.31 -4.56
N GLU A 54 6.78 -43.74 -3.54
CA GLU A 54 8.26 -43.88 -3.60
C GLU A 54 8.94 -42.54 -3.95
N ASN A 55 8.48 -41.44 -3.32
CA ASN A 55 8.96 -40.07 -3.55
C ASN A 55 8.65 -39.53 -4.97
N ARG A 56 7.68 -40.11 -5.67
CA ARG A 56 7.25 -39.59 -6.99
C ARG A 56 6.20 -38.50 -6.90
N LEU A 57 5.51 -38.39 -5.74
CA LEU A 57 4.57 -37.30 -5.46
C LEU A 57 5.01 -36.62 -4.16
N PHE A 58 5.32 -35.35 -4.24
CA PHE A 58 5.64 -34.51 -3.09
C PHE A 58 4.61 -33.39 -2.98
N VAL A 59 4.05 -33.20 -1.78
CA VAL A 59 3.09 -32.16 -1.45
C VAL A 59 3.63 -31.37 -0.27
N ASP A 60 3.67 -30.06 -0.41
CA ASP A 60 4.09 -29.11 0.59
C ASP A 60 3.00 -28.04 0.71
N LEU A 61 2.39 -27.92 1.89
CA LEU A 61 1.30 -26.98 2.19
C LEU A 61 1.65 -26.16 3.42
N ASP A 62 1.70 -24.84 3.27
CA ASP A 62 1.87 -23.90 4.35
C ASP A 62 0.66 -23.01 4.52
N LEU A 63 0.22 -22.86 5.76
CA LEU A 63 -0.82 -21.92 6.18
C LEU A 63 -0.21 -20.97 7.18
N TYR A 64 -0.26 -19.67 6.90
CA TYR A 64 0.31 -18.67 7.79
C TYR A 64 -0.67 -17.55 8.15
N SER A 65 -0.48 -17.02 9.34
CA SER A 65 -1.16 -15.82 9.83
C SER A 65 -0.18 -14.98 10.61
N SER A 66 -0.03 -13.72 10.24
CA SER A 66 0.80 -12.77 10.96
C SER A 66 0.04 -11.49 11.28
N LYS A 67 0.43 -10.87 12.38
CA LYS A 67 -0.05 -9.58 12.83
C LYS A 67 1.16 -8.69 13.09
N THR A 68 1.24 -7.57 12.38
CA THR A 68 2.25 -6.54 12.62
C THR A 68 1.59 -5.38 13.35
N THR A 69 2.13 -5.00 14.50
CA THR A 69 1.73 -3.85 15.28
C THR A 69 2.82 -2.80 15.28
N ASP A 70 2.46 -1.57 15.60
CA ASP A 70 3.35 -0.42 15.61
C ASP A 70 4.04 -0.19 14.25
N GLN A 71 3.38 -0.59 13.17
CA GLN A 71 3.90 -0.42 11.82
C GLN A 71 4.09 1.06 11.49
N ILE A 72 5.23 1.37 10.89
CA ILE A 72 5.61 2.75 10.61
C ILE A 72 5.02 3.18 9.27
N PHE A 73 4.18 4.21 9.32
CA PHE A 73 3.63 4.87 8.14
C PHE A 73 4.06 6.34 8.08
N VAL A 74 4.18 6.85 6.85
CA VAL A 74 4.35 8.28 6.61
C VAL A 74 2.99 8.94 6.68
N ARG A 75 2.84 9.84 7.64
CA ARG A 75 1.62 10.62 7.85
C ARG A 75 1.78 12.01 7.26
N THR A 76 0.78 12.49 6.53
CA THR A 76 0.69 13.89 6.11
C THR A 76 0.24 14.75 7.29
N ILE A 77 0.95 15.84 7.56
CA ILE A 77 0.65 16.77 8.63
C ILE A 77 0.41 18.18 8.07
N PRO A 78 -0.32 19.05 8.82
CA PRO A 78 -0.57 20.42 8.38
C PRO A 78 0.73 21.20 8.17
N ILE A 79 0.86 21.86 7.03
CA ILE A 79 2.06 22.61 6.63
C ILE A 79 2.44 23.76 7.59
N MET A 80 1.49 24.18 8.43
CA MET A 80 1.73 25.18 9.48
C MET A 80 2.80 24.74 10.50
N THR A 81 3.12 23.45 10.57
CA THR A 81 4.21 22.92 11.39
C THR A 81 5.60 23.15 10.78
N GLY A 82 5.66 23.65 9.54
CA GLY A 82 6.88 23.75 8.74
C GLY A 82 7.30 22.47 8.03
N PHE A 83 6.52 21.39 8.20
CA PHE A 83 6.78 20.08 7.57
C PHE A 83 5.52 19.56 6.91
N SER A 84 5.67 18.76 5.86
CA SER A 84 4.55 18.14 5.15
C SER A 84 4.21 16.74 5.67
N THR A 85 5.20 16.06 6.26
CA THR A 85 5.06 14.66 6.68
C THR A 85 5.78 14.38 8.01
N GLN A 86 5.31 13.34 8.69
CA GLN A 86 5.90 12.78 9.91
C GLN A 86 5.78 11.26 9.90
N LEU A 87 6.77 10.55 10.46
CA LEU A 87 6.66 9.11 10.69
C LEU A 87 5.79 8.84 11.93
N SER A 88 4.89 7.86 11.81
CA SER A 88 4.02 7.41 12.90
C SER A 88 4.08 5.88 13.00
N SER A 89 4.22 5.34 14.21
CA SER A 89 4.29 3.90 14.50
C SER A 89 3.02 3.41 15.20
N LEU A 90 1.84 3.71 14.64
CA LEU A 90 0.55 3.34 15.21
C LEU A 90 -0.21 2.31 14.35
N GLY A 91 0.36 1.93 13.22
CA GLY A 91 -0.27 1.04 12.26
C GLY A 91 -0.39 -0.40 12.76
N GLU A 92 -1.46 -1.07 12.35
CA GLU A 92 -1.67 -2.49 12.57
C GLU A 92 -2.13 -3.15 11.27
N VAL A 93 -1.42 -4.20 10.87
CA VAL A 93 -1.72 -4.96 9.64
C VAL A 93 -1.78 -6.45 9.95
N ASP A 94 -2.89 -7.06 9.58
CA ASP A 94 -3.03 -8.51 9.55
C ASP A 94 -2.64 -9.04 8.17
N ASN A 95 -1.96 -10.18 8.13
CA ASN A 95 -1.59 -10.86 6.91
C ASN A 95 -1.85 -12.37 7.05
N LYS A 96 -2.55 -12.98 6.10
CA LYS A 96 -2.88 -14.41 6.09
C LYS A 96 -2.71 -14.97 4.71
N GLY A 97 -2.18 -16.19 4.63
CA GLY A 97 -1.99 -16.81 3.34
C GLY A 97 -1.93 -18.31 3.39
N VAL A 98 -1.92 -18.87 2.19
CA VAL A 98 -1.74 -20.27 1.90
C VAL A 98 -0.73 -20.42 0.78
N GLU A 99 0.18 -21.35 0.92
CA GLU A 99 1.13 -21.76 -0.09
C GLU A 99 1.03 -23.27 -0.28
N LEU A 100 0.91 -23.72 -1.52
CA LEU A 100 0.83 -25.12 -1.90
C LEU A 100 1.79 -25.38 -3.03
N THR A 101 2.71 -26.31 -2.81
CA THR A 101 3.61 -26.80 -3.85
C THR A 101 3.38 -28.29 -4.03
N ILE A 102 3.12 -28.71 -5.27
CA ILE A 102 3.00 -30.09 -5.67
C ILE A 102 4.09 -30.39 -6.69
N ARG A 103 4.93 -31.36 -6.43
CA ARG A 103 5.96 -31.85 -7.36
C ARG A 103 5.69 -33.33 -7.66
N THR A 104 5.80 -33.66 -8.94
CA THR A 104 5.60 -35.03 -9.40
C THR A 104 6.72 -35.49 -10.30
N VAL A 105 7.13 -36.77 -10.18
CA VAL A 105 7.96 -37.45 -11.14
C VAL A 105 7.05 -38.34 -11.98
N ASN A 106 6.68 -37.83 -13.17
CA ASN A 106 5.70 -38.49 -14.04
C ASN A 106 6.29 -39.69 -14.75
N ILE A 107 7.50 -39.52 -15.27
CA ILE A 107 8.25 -40.59 -15.95
C ILE A 107 9.66 -40.61 -15.40
N GLN A 108 10.15 -41.76 -15.05
CA GLN A 108 11.55 -42.01 -14.68
C GLN A 108 12.04 -43.29 -15.32
N GLN A 109 12.78 -43.14 -16.40
CA GLN A 109 13.38 -44.21 -17.15
C GLN A 109 14.89 -43.92 -17.35
N LYS A 110 15.66 -44.92 -17.81
CA LYS A 110 17.12 -44.80 -17.98
C LYS A 110 17.55 -43.58 -18.81
N ASN A 111 16.75 -43.23 -19.84
CA ASN A 111 17.11 -42.18 -20.79
C ASN A 111 16.06 -41.02 -20.81
N LEU A 112 15.05 -41.05 -19.93
CA LEU A 112 14.02 -40.05 -19.88
C LEU A 112 13.52 -39.87 -18.44
N THR A 113 13.61 -38.64 -17.95
CA THR A 113 12.96 -38.23 -16.71
C THR A 113 12.06 -37.04 -17.02
N TRP A 114 10.78 -37.15 -16.66
CA TRP A 114 9.82 -36.05 -16.74
C TRP A 114 9.23 -35.78 -15.37
N SER A 115 9.40 -34.55 -14.88
CA SER A 115 8.84 -34.06 -13.64
C SER A 115 7.97 -32.83 -13.90
N SER A 116 6.97 -32.62 -13.04
CA SER A 116 6.12 -31.43 -13.06
C SER A 116 6.12 -30.80 -11.66
N SER A 117 6.03 -29.47 -11.63
CA SER A 117 5.86 -28.70 -10.40
C SER A 117 4.74 -27.70 -10.58
N LEU A 118 3.82 -27.66 -9.61
CA LEU A 118 2.74 -26.70 -9.51
C LEU A 118 2.87 -25.98 -8.18
N THR A 119 2.97 -24.67 -8.21
CA THR A 119 2.94 -23.83 -7.01
C THR A 119 1.71 -22.92 -7.08
N TYR A 120 0.92 -22.96 -6.02
CA TYR A 120 -0.21 -22.05 -5.80
C TYR A 120 0.00 -21.32 -4.49
N TRP A 121 -0.20 -20.01 -4.52
CA TRP A 121 -0.13 -19.17 -3.34
C TRP A 121 -1.22 -18.11 -3.37
N LYS A 122 -1.71 -17.76 -2.19
CA LYS A 122 -2.65 -16.68 -2.01
C LYS A 122 -2.35 -15.96 -0.71
N ASN A 123 -2.09 -14.68 -0.81
CA ASN A 123 -1.88 -13.78 0.31
C ASN A 123 -3.06 -12.81 0.42
N ASN A 124 -3.48 -12.51 1.64
CA ASN A 124 -4.51 -11.52 1.95
C ASN A 124 -4.06 -10.69 3.15
N ASN A 125 -3.75 -9.43 2.90
CA ASN A 125 -3.43 -8.48 3.95
C ASN A 125 -4.62 -7.58 4.23
N LYS A 126 -4.69 -7.05 5.45
CA LYS A 126 -5.74 -6.15 5.90
C LYS A 126 -5.19 -5.10 6.85
N LEU A 127 -5.32 -3.84 6.48
CA LEU A 127 -5.04 -2.72 7.38
C LEU A 127 -6.11 -2.67 8.47
N LYS A 128 -5.72 -2.81 9.73
CA LYS A 128 -6.62 -2.80 10.87
C LYS A 128 -6.69 -1.45 11.56
N HIS A 129 -5.53 -0.84 11.74
CA HIS A 129 -5.38 0.48 12.31
C HIS A 129 -4.30 1.24 11.55
N LEU A 130 -4.44 2.56 11.48
CA LEU A 130 -3.51 3.44 10.80
C LEU A 130 -2.89 4.45 11.79
N TYR A 131 -3.64 5.48 12.19
CA TYR A 131 -3.17 6.52 13.11
C TYR A 131 -3.99 6.60 14.39
N ARG A 132 -5.05 5.82 14.51
CA ARG A 132 -6.03 5.81 15.63
C ARG A 132 -6.69 7.18 15.85
N GLU A 133 -6.92 7.91 14.77
CA GLU A 133 -7.56 9.23 14.77
C GLU A 133 -8.96 9.16 14.18
N ASP A 134 -9.88 9.89 14.82
CA ASP A 134 -11.23 10.16 14.37
C ASP A 134 -11.39 11.68 14.31
N LYS A 135 -11.13 12.25 13.12
CA LYS A 135 -11.17 13.71 12.90
C LYS A 135 -12.59 14.21 12.61
N ASN A 136 -13.43 13.30 12.07
CA ASN A 136 -14.79 13.63 11.69
C ASN A 136 -15.80 13.42 12.85
N GLY A 137 -15.40 12.71 13.93
CA GLY A 137 -16.22 12.49 15.12
C GLY A 137 -17.30 11.42 14.94
N ASP A 138 -17.15 10.50 13.98
CA ASP A 138 -18.14 9.45 13.72
C ASP A 138 -17.94 8.18 14.59
N GLY A 139 -16.95 8.18 15.46
CA GLY A 139 -16.59 7.07 16.34
C GLY A 139 -15.76 5.98 15.66
N LYS A 140 -15.25 6.24 14.46
CA LYS A 140 -14.38 5.33 13.71
C LYS A 140 -13.07 6.02 13.38
N GLU A 141 -12.06 5.22 13.17
CA GLU A 141 -10.77 5.71 12.69
C GLU A 141 -10.85 6.11 11.21
N ASP A 142 -10.29 7.27 10.87
CA ASP A 142 -10.31 7.82 9.51
C ASP A 142 -9.34 7.10 8.58
N ASP A 143 -9.78 6.94 7.33
CA ASP A 143 -8.93 6.52 6.21
C ASP A 143 -7.95 7.64 5.82
N ASP A 144 -6.77 7.27 5.35
CA ASP A 144 -5.82 8.19 4.72
C ASP A 144 -5.96 8.11 3.19
N ILE A 145 -6.92 8.86 2.68
CA ILE A 145 -7.24 8.88 1.24
C ILE A 145 -6.06 9.40 0.42
N ALA A 146 -5.27 10.34 0.97
CA ALA A 146 -4.13 10.93 0.27
C ALA A 146 -3.03 9.89 -0.03
N ASN A 147 -2.84 8.93 0.87
CA ASN A 147 -1.87 7.85 0.74
C ASN A 147 -2.51 6.52 0.30
N ASN A 148 -3.80 6.51 -0.02
CA ASN A 148 -4.58 5.31 -0.39
C ASN A 148 -4.57 4.22 0.69
N PHE A 149 -4.61 4.61 1.96
CA PHE A 149 -4.76 3.69 3.08
C PHE A 149 -6.21 3.68 3.57
N PHE A 150 -6.87 2.55 3.42
CA PHE A 150 -8.28 2.34 3.78
C PHE A 150 -8.36 1.29 4.88
N ILE A 151 -8.94 1.66 6.03
CA ILE A 151 -9.08 0.76 7.17
C ILE A 151 -10.04 -0.39 6.83
N GLY A 152 -9.65 -1.59 7.18
CA GLY A 152 -10.38 -2.79 6.83
C GLY A 152 -10.17 -3.29 5.40
N LYS A 153 -9.34 -2.62 4.60
CA LYS A 153 -8.99 -2.99 3.23
C LYS A 153 -7.54 -3.47 3.13
N SER A 154 -7.20 -4.04 1.99
CA SER A 154 -5.83 -4.47 1.69
C SER A 154 -4.95 -3.26 1.40
N LEU A 155 -3.67 -3.36 1.77
CA LEU A 155 -2.66 -2.39 1.34
C LEU A 155 -2.51 -2.41 -0.18
N GLY A 156 -2.10 -1.27 -0.76
CA GLY A 156 -1.95 -1.16 -2.22
C GLY A 156 -3.27 -1.03 -2.97
N ALA A 157 -4.32 -0.49 -2.32
CA ALA A 157 -5.57 -0.14 -2.97
C ALA A 157 -5.33 0.86 -4.11
N ILE A 158 -5.97 0.61 -5.25
CA ILE A 158 -6.01 1.52 -6.39
C ILE A 158 -7.30 2.30 -6.26
N TYR A 159 -7.17 3.57 -5.90
CA TYR A 159 -8.31 4.45 -5.64
C TYR A 159 -8.45 5.50 -6.72
N GLY A 160 -9.64 5.64 -7.30
CA GLY A 160 -9.88 6.58 -8.39
C GLY A 160 -11.30 6.52 -8.91
N TYR A 161 -11.52 7.18 -10.05
CA TYR A 161 -12.81 7.18 -10.72
C TYR A 161 -13.04 5.88 -11.48
N LYS A 162 -14.22 5.28 -11.31
CA LYS A 162 -14.61 4.08 -12.04
C LYS A 162 -15.04 4.46 -13.45
N GLN A 163 -14.21 4.13 -14.45
CA GLN A 163 -14.58 4.30 -15.85
C GLN A 163 -15.64 3.26 -16.23
N ILE A 164 -16.72 3.72 -16.86
CA ILE A 164 -17.84 2.88 -17.33
C ILE A 164 -17.98 2.87 -18.84
N GLY A 165 -17.15 3.60 -19.55
CA GLY A 165 -17.15 3.64 -21.00
C GLY A 165 -16.45 4.87 -21.57
N ILE A 166 -16.85 5.22 -22.78
CA ILE A 166 -16.43 6.43 -23.49
C ILE A 166 -17.70 7.22 -23.82
N VAL A 167 -17.68 8.53 -23.60
CA VAL A 167 -18.79 9.43 -23.92
C VAL A 167 -19.14 9.35 -25.39
N GLN A 168 -20.39 9.03 -25.70
CA GLN A 168 -20.92 8.98 -27.05
C GLN A 168 -21.65 10.28 -27.40
N THR A 169 -21.83 10.56 -28.67
CA THR A 169 -22.63 11.72 -29.14
C THR A 169 -24.08 11.69 -28.67
N GLY A 170 -24.62 10.49 -28.37
CA GLY A 170 -25.97 10.29 -27.83
C GLY A 170 -26.07 10.40 -26.31
N ASP A 171 -24.97 10.57 -25.56
CA ASP A 171 -24.96 10.70 -24.09
C ASP A 171 -25.32 12.14 -23.62
N ALA A 172 -26.41 12.69 -24.15
CA ALA A 172 -26.77 14.09 -23.93
C ALA A 172 -26.84 14.48 -22.45
N ASP A 173 -27.41 13.64 -21.60
CA ASP A 173 -27.54 13.90 -20.15
C ASP A 173 -26.17 13.96 -19.47
N TYR A 174 -25.26 13.02 -19.81
CA TYR A 174 -23.93 13.00 -19.25
C TYR A 174 -23.07 14.19 -19.73
N ILE A 175 -23.21 14.58 -20.99
CA ILE A 175 -22.53 15.73 -21.58
C ILE A 175 -23.02 17.03 -20.91
N ALA A 176 -24.32 17.16 -20.70
CA ALA A 176 -24.92 18.32 -20.01
C ALA A 176 -24.45 18.40 -18.54
N LEU A 177 -24.30 17.25 -17.90
CA LEU A 177 -23.87 17.14 -16.50
C LEU A 177 -22.39 17.49 -16.31
N THR A 178 -21.51 16.98 -17.17
CA THR A 178 -20.06 17.01 -16.97
C THR A 178 -19.31 17.99 -17.89
N GLY A 179 -19.95 18.43 -18.97
CA GLY A 179 -19.28 19.17 -20.03
C GLY A 179 -18.29 18.35 -20.85
N ALA A 180 -18.25 17.01 -20.66
CA ALA A 180 -17.31 16.14 -21.33
C ALA A 180 -17.64 16.01 -22.82
N ALA A 181 -16.62 16.09 -23.68
CA ALA A 181 -16.80 15.91 -25.12
C ALA A 181 -16.95 14.42 -25.50
N PRO A 182 -17.67 14.10 -26.57
CA PRO A 182 -17.67 12.76 -27.16
C PRO A 182 -16.24 12.26 -27.42
N GLY A 183 -15.96 11.01 -27.03
CA GLY A 183 -14.63 10.41 -27.07
C GLY A 183 -13.84 10.52 -25.75
N ALA A 184 -14.29 11.32 -24.78
CA ALA A 184 -13.70 11.39 -23.44
C ALA A 184 -14.07 10.15 -22.59
N PRO A 185 -13.27 9.81 -21.55
CA PRO A 185 -13.66 8.77 -20.59
C PRO A 185 -14.98 9.12 -19.88
N LYS A 186 -15.86 8.13 -19.75
CA LYS A 186 -17.12 8.23 -19.01
C LYS A 186 -16.95 7.58 -17.63
N TYR A 187 -17.20 8.33 -16.56
CA TYR A 187 -17.07 7.88 -15.18
C TYR A 187 -18.43 7.65 -14.52
N ALA A 188 -18.46 6.75 -13.55
CA ALA A 188 -19.67 6.47 -12.77
C ALA A 188 -19.86 7.54 -11.70
N ASP A 189 -21.10 7.98 -11.56
CA ASP A 189 -21.59 8.72 -10.39
C ASP A 189 -21.89 7.68 -9.30
N ILE A 190 -21.00 7.58 -8.31
CA ILE A 190 -21.02 6.53 -7.28
C ILE A 190 -22.02 6.88 -6.18
N ASN A 191 -22.13 8.14 -5.83
CA ASN A 191 -23.02 8.64 -4.76
C ASN A 191 -24.42 9.03 -5.27
N ASN A 192 -24.63 9.04 -6.61
CA ASN A 192 -25.87 9.40 -7.30
C ASN A 192 -26.31 10.85 -7.02
N ASP A 193 -25.38 11.78 -6.85
CA ASP A 193 -25.67 13.20 -6.64
C ASP A 193 -25.77 14.00 -7.95
N LYS A 194 -25.61 13.32 -9.09
CA LYS A 194 -25.61 13.87 -10.45
C LYS A 194 -24.46 14.84 -10.71
N LYS A 195 -23.31 14.59 -10.11
CA LYS A 195 -22.04 15.26 -10.38
C LYS A 195 -20.95 14.22 -10.50
N ILE A 196 -19.86 14.57 -11.14
CA ILE A 196 -18.66 13.72 -11.16
C ILE A 196 -17.55 14.51 -10.48
N ASP A 197 -17.32 14.21 -9.22
CA ASP A 197 -16.32 14.90 -8.41
C ASP A 197 -15.52 13.94 -7.51
N SER A 198 -14.78 14.47 -6.54
CA SER A 198 -13.93 13.67 -5.66
C SER A 198 -14.69 12.61 -4.85
N ASN A 199 -16.01 12.77 -4.66
CA ASN A 199 -16.86 11.86 -3.90
C ASN A 199 -17.23 10.60 -4.72
N ASP A 200 -16.99 10.61 -6.04
CA ASP A 200 -17.20 9.46 -6.94
C ASP A 200 -16.00 8.56 -7.05
N ARG A 201 -14.91 8.88 -6.35
CA ARG A 201 -13.77 7.98 -6.29
C ARG A 201 -14.08 6.76 -5.42
N THR A 202 -13.62 5.60 -5.86
CA THR A 202 -13.80 4.32 -5.18
C THR A 202 -12.58 3.43 -5.35
N ILE A 203 -12.51 2.35 -4.58
CA ILE A 203 -11.46 1.35 -4.75
C ILE A 203 -11.78 0.54 -6.01
N LEU A 204 -10.93 0.68 -7.02
CA LEU A 204 -11.04 -0.01 -8.32
C LEU A 204 -10.45 -1.41 -8.28
N GLY A 205 -9.55 -1.66 -7.35
CA GLY A 205 -8.82 -2.92 -7.19
C GLY A 205 -7.63 -2.75 -6.27
N TYR A 206 -6.79 -3.78 -6.27
CA TYR A 206 -5.56 -3.78 -5.47
C TYR A 206 -4.39 -4.11 -6.38
N LYS A 207 -3.22 -3.56 -6.07
CA LYS A 207 -1.98 -3.98 -6.72
C LYS A 207 -1.82 -5.48 -6.46
N LYS A 208 -1.68 -6.25 -7.54
CA LYS A 208 -1.22 -7.63 -7.43
C LYS A 208 0.26 -7.55 -7.04
N GLU A 209 0.63 -8.23 -5.98
CA GLU A 209 2.04 -8.46 -5.71
C GLU A 209 2.57 -9.30 -6.87
N ASN A 210 3.37 -8.67 -7.74
CA ASN A 210 4.02 -9.39 -8.82
C ASN A 210 5.22 -10.11 -8.22
N PHE A 211 5.10 -11.41 -8.02
CA PHE A 211 6.24 -12.27 -7.81
C PHE A 211 6.83 -12.62 -9.18
N SER A 212 8.04 -12.20 -9.37
CA SER A 212 8.90 -12.62 -10.48
C SER A 212 9.66 -13.89 -10.11
#